data_61eb94dd435a0ef7544460c5eef3b3d0
#
_entry.id   61eb94dd435a0ef7544460c5eef3b3d0
#
_cell.length_a   1.000
_cell.length_b   1.000
_cell.length_c   1.000
_cell.angle_alpha   90.00
_cell.angle_beta   90.00
_cell.angle_gamma   90.00
#
_symmetry.space_group_name_H-M   'P 1'
#
loop_
_entity.id
_entity.type
_entity.pdbx_description
1 polymer ?
#
loop_
_entity_poly.entity_id
_entity_poly.type
_entity_poly.pdbx_seq_one_letter_code
_entity_poly.pdbx_strand_id
1 'polypeptide(L)'
;MDQFMEIKENHPNTILFFRMGDFYELFHQDAEIASPVLGLTLTSRDKKSANPIPMAGFPWHALEDNLRIMLKSGFKVTVAEQEQELREGAKLLERVVTRIYTPGSLYEESLLSTNERSVLAAIVTEKSSLSMAVIDSSTGESWASTWQGQEKFSNLEDEILRWNPAEIIV
;
A
#
# COMPACT_ATOMS: atom_id res chain seq x y z
N MET A 1 -8.10 8.94 18.30
CA MET A 1 -8.30 9.41 16.89
C MET A 1 -7.17 10.33 16.45
N ASP A 2 -6.65 11.20 17.30
CA ASP A 2 -5.62 12.19 16.93
C ASP A 2 -4.39 11.55 16.29
N GLN A 3 -3.83 10.50 16.89
CA GLN A 3 -2.71 9.77 16.31
C GLN A 3 -3.03 9.14 14.92
N PHE A 4 -4.26 8.65 14.71
CA PHE A 4 -4.68 8.14 13.40
C PHE A 4 -4.68 9.26 12.36
N MET A 5 -5.28 10.40 12.69
CA MET A 5 -5.35 11.54 11.78
C MET A 5 -3.97 12.10 11.44
N GLU A 6 -3.10 12.23 12.44
CA GLU A 6 -1.71 12.69 12.25
C GLU A 6 -0.92 11.78 11.28
N ILE A 7 -1.02 10.45 11.46
CA ILE A 7 -0.36 9.51 10.56
C ILE A 7 -0.98 9.61 9.16
N LYS A 8 -2.32 9.70 9.08
CA LYS A 8 -3.02 9.79 7.79
C LYS A 8 -2.70 11.07 7.01
N GLU A 9 -2.54 12.19 7.67
CA GLU A 9 -2.11 13.45 7.06
C GLU A 9 -0.72 13.36 6.43
N ASN A 10 0.20 12.61 7.08
CA ASN A 10 1.54 12.35 6.54
C ASN A 10 1.56 11.28 5.42
N HIS A 11 0.51 10.44 5.33
CA HIS A 11 0.39 9.36 4.35
C HIS A 11 -0.99 9.36 3.65
N PRO A 12 -1.39 10.45 2.99
CA PRO A 12 -2.77 10.65 2.51
C PRO A 12 -3.19 9.65 1.43
N ASN A 13 -2.22 9.15 0.63
CA ASN A 13 -2.46 8.27 -0.53
C ASN A 13 -2.31 6.77 -0.21
N THR A 14 -2.36 6.38 1.05
CA THR A 14 -2.26 4.99 1.48
C THR A 14 -3.46 4.60 2.33
N ILE A 15 -3.81 3.33 2.37
CA ILE A 15 -4.76 2.79 3.36
C ILE A 15 -3.98 2.55 4.66
N LEU A 16 -4.45 3.11 5.76
CA LEU A 16 -3.78 2.99 7.05
C LEU A 16 -4.33 1.79 7.84
N PHE A 17 -3.49 0.79 8.06
CA PHE A 17 -3.71 -0.29 9.02
C PHE A 17 -3.16 0.14 10.38
N PHE A 18 -4.06 0.50 11.27
CA PHE A 18 -3.73 1.13 12.55
C PHE A 18 -3.91 0.14 13.70
N ARG A 19 -2.82 -0.27 14.34
CA ARG A 19 -2.84 -1.26 15.41
C ARG A 19 -3.54 -0.74 16.68
N MET A 20 -4.54 -1.49 17.13
CA MET A 20 -5.25 -1.25 18.38
C MET A 20 -5.44 -2.57 19.15
N GLY A 21 -4.53 -2.86 20.08
CA GLY A 21 -4.51 -4.12 20.80
C GLY A 21 -4.36 -5.33 19.85
N ASP A 22 -5.34 -6.23 19.82
CA ASP A 22 -5.31 -7.41 18.99
C ASP A 22 -5.87 -7.23 17.58
N PHE A 23 -6.18 -5.99 17.17
CA PHE A 23 -6.74 -5.68 15.87
C PHE A 23 -5.92 -4.63 15.14
N TYR A 24 -6.01 -4.67 13.80
CA TYR A 24 -5.81 -3.50 12.94
C TYR A 24 -7.17 -2.89 12.66
N GLU A 25 -7.32 -1.63 12.97
CA GLU A 25 -8.53 -0.87 12.73
C GLU A 25 -8.31 0.15 11.61
N LEU A 26 -9.31 0.31 10.79
CA LEU A 26 -9.38 1.28 9.71
C LEU A 26 -10.53 2.22 10.01
N PHE A 27 -10.35 3.50 9.68
CA PHE A 27 -11.36 4.53 9.95
C PHE A 27 -11.63 5.39 8.73
N HIS A 28 -12.75 6.11 8.76
CA HIS A 28 -13.16 7.06 7.73
C HIS A 28 -13.15 6.41 6.33
N GLN A 29 -12.61 7.13 5.36
CA GLN A 29 -12.54 6.68 3.97
C GLN A 29 -11.74 5.38 3.81
N ASP A 30 -10.70 5.15 4.62
CA ASP A 30 -9.92 3.92 4.56
C ASP A 30 -10.78 2.69 4.90
N ALA A 31 -11.68 2.81 5.88
CA ALA A 31 -12.62 1.75 6.22
C ALA A 31 -13.63 1.50 5.09
N GLU A 32 -14.15 2.56 4.47
CA GLU A 32 -15.11 2.45 3.37
C GLU A 32 -14.50 1.81 2.12
N ILE A 33 -13.24 2.15 1.79
CA ILE A 33 -12.51 1.58 0.66
C ILE A 33 -12.12 0.12 0.93
N ALA A 34 -11.52 -0.14 2.10
CA ALA A 34 -10.95 -1.45 2.38
C ALA A 34 -12.01 -2.52 2.70
N SER A 35 -13.14 -2.15 3.27
CA SER A 35 -14.17 -3.12 3.64
C SER A 35 -14.63 -4.02 2.49
N PRO A 36 -15.04 -3.51 1.33
CA PRO A 36 -15.45 -4.37 0.21
C PRO A 36 -14.29 -5.16 -0.38
N VAL A 37 -13.06 -4.61 -0.38
CA VAL A 37 -11.86 -5.27 -0.92
C VAL A 37 -11.45 -6.46 -0.06
N LEU A 38 -11.48 -6.29 1.26
CA LEU A 38 -11.05 -7.30 2.24
C LEU A 38 -12.19 -8.20 2.71
N GLY A 39 -13.44 -7.95 2.28
CA GLY A 39 -14.61 -8.67 2.77
C GLY A 39 -14.92 -8.41 4.25
N LEU A 40 -14.55 -7.22 4.77
CA LEU A 40 -14.78 -6.85 6.16
C LEU A 40 -16.16 -6.22 6.36
N THR A 41 -16.69 -6.39 7.56
CA THR A 41 -17.93 -5.69 7.93
C THR A 41 -17.63 -4.21 8.22
N LEU A 42 -18.20 -3.32 7.42
CA LEU A 42 -18.20 -1.91 7.71
C LEU A 42 -19.15 -1.63 8.88
N THR A 43 -18.62 -1.03 9.91
CA THR A 43 -19.36 -0.61 11.12
C THR A 43 -19.08 0.85 11.40
N SER A 44 -19.39 1.32 12.58
CA SER A 44 -19.05 2.68 12.99
C SER A 44 -18.62 2.72 14.45
N ARG A 45 -17.63 3.55 14.71
CA ARG A 45 -17.27 3.96 16.04
C ARG A 45 -18.29 5.02 16.50
N ASP A 46 -18.69 4.96 17.78
CA ASP A 46 -19.64 5.90 18.36
C ASP A 46 -21.01 5.93 17.65
N LYS A 47 -21.63 4.76 17.50
CA LYS A 47 -22.95 4.57 16.85
C LYS A 47 -24.05 5.50 17.31
N LYS A 48 -23.92 6.10 18.51
CA LYS A 48 -24.88 7.05 19.10
C LYS A 48 -24.54 8.51 18.77
N SER A 49 -23.42 8.78 18.13
CA SER A 49 -23.02 10.12 17.69
C SER A 49 -23.91 10.60 16.52
N ALA A 50 -24.10 11.91 16.40
CA ALA A 50 -24.75 12.52 15.24
C ALA A 50 -23.94 12.26 13.94
N ASN A 51 -22.61 12.08 14.04
CA ASN A 51 -21.73 11.76 12.94
C ASN A 51 -20.87 10.53 13.32
N PRO A 52 -21.39 9.31 13.16
CA PRO A 52 -20.64 8.11 13.48
C PRO A 52 -19.47 7.93 12.50
N ILE A 53 -18.29 7.61 13.03
CA ILE A 53 -17.07 7.41 12.23
C ILE A 53 -17.10 6.01 11.60
N PRO A 54 -17.07 5.89 10.26
CA PRO A 54 -16.93 4.59 9.59
C PRO A 54 -15.71 3.85 10.12
N MET A 55 -15.84 2.56 10.38
CA MET A 55 -14.79 1.72 10.94
C MET A 55 -14.91 0.30 10.40
N ALA A 56 -13.78 -0.30 10.13
CA ALA A 56 -13.62 -1.73 9.88
C ALA A 56 -12.35 -2.23 10.57
N GLY A 57 -12.19 -3.53 10.72
CA GLY A 57 -10.99 -4.06 11.32
C GLY A 57 -10.88 -5.57 11.17
N PHE A 58 -9.67 -6.07 11.40
CA PHE A 58 -9.34 -7.48 11.34
C PHE A 58 -8.30 -7.84 12.42
N PRO A 59 -8.24 -9.11 12.86
CA PRO A 59 -7.27 -9.56 13.85
C PRO A 59 -5.83 -9.40 13.34
N TRP A 60 -4.90 -9.06 14.25
CA TRP A 60 -3.51 -8.76 13.90
C TRP A 60 -2.79 -9.88 13.15
N HIS A 61 -3.10 -11.14 13.45
CA HIS A 61 -2.50 -12.30 12.78
C HIS A 61 -2.92 -12.46 11.32
N ALA A 62 -3.95 -11.73 10.88
CA ALA A 62 -4.39 -11.69 9.49
C ALA A 62 -3.73 -10.56 8.68
N LEU A 63 -2.68 -9.90 9.21
CA LEU A 63 -2.02 -8.78 8.55
C LEU A 63 -1.51 -9.14 7.16
N GLU A 64 -0.77 -10.22 7.02
CA GLU A 64 -0.13 -10.63 5.76
C GLU A 64 -1.15 -10.92 4.67
N ASP A 65 -2.23 -11.62 5.00
CA ASP A 65 -3.30 -11.94 4.03
C ASP A 65 -4.03 -10.68 3.57
N ASN A 66 -4.36 -9.78 4.50
CA ASN A 66 -5.03 -8.52 4.16
C ASN A 66 -4.11 -7.57 3.39
N LEU A 67 -2.81 -7.51 3.73
CA LEU A 67 -1.81 -6.78 2.94
C LEU A 67 -1.76 -7.28 1.50
N ARG A 68 -1.64 -8.61 1.32
CA ARG A 68 -1.60 -9.22 -0.01
C ARG A 68 -2.81 -8.86 -0.85
N ILE A 69 -4.03 -8.93 -0.29
CA ILE A 69 -5.27 -8.59 -0.99
C ILE A 69 -5.27 -7.11 -1.39
N MET A 70 -4.94 -6.20 -0.48
CA MET A 70 -4.92 -4.75 -0.75
C MET A 70 -3.91 -4.39 -1.84
N LEU A 71 -2.68 -4.92 -1.74
CA LEU A 71 -1.62 -4.64 -2.70
C LEU A 71 -1.94 -5.20 -4.09
N LYS A 72 -2.50 -6.42 -4.18
CA LYS A 72 -3.01 -7.00 -5.44
C LYS A 72 -4.16 -6.19 -6.04
N SER A 73 -4.91 -5.50 -5.21
CA SER A 73 -5.98 -4.58 -5.66
C SER A 73 -5.46 -3.18 -6.03
N GLY A 74 -4.14 -2.97 -6.03
CA GLY A 74 -3.48 -1.73 -6.44
C GLY A 74 -3.37 -0.66 -5.35
N PHE A 75 -3.74 -0.96 -4.12
CA PHE A 75 -3.67 0.00 -3.02
C PHE A 75 -2.30 -0.02 -2.34
N LYS A 76 -1.82 1.15 -1.94
CA LYS A 76 -0.68 1.30 -1.03
C LYS A 76 -1.18 1.22 0.41
N VAL A 77 -0.42 0.59 1.29
CA VAL A 77 -0.80 0.38 2.69
C VAL A 77 0.29 0.89 3.63
N THR A 78 -0.08 1.73 4.57
CA THR A 78 0.77 2.12 5.70
C THR A 78 0.39 1.27 6.90
N VAL A 79 1.38 0.63 7.52
CA VAL A 79 1.19 -0.14 8.76
C VAL A 79 1.74 0.67 9.92
N ALA A 80 0.89 0.93 10.91
CA ALA A 80 1.25 1.58 12.16
C ALA A 80 1.09 0.60 13.32
N GLU A 81 2.21 0.30 13.98
CA GLU A 81 2.26 -0.59 15.13
C GLU A 81 2.16 0.18 16.45
N GLN A 82 1.63 -0.48 17.44
CA GLN A 82 1.56 0.03 18.80
C GLN A 82 2.88 -0.21 19.51
N GLU A 83 3.50 0.83 20.08
CA GLU A 83 4.69 0.68 20.93
C GLU A 83 4.37 -0.21 22.14
N GLN A 84 5.38 -0.96 22.59
CA GLN A 84 5.22 -1.89 23.72
C GLN A 84 5.27 -1.17 25.08
N GLU A 85 5.93 -0.04 25.13
CA GLU A 85 6.13 0.73 26.38
C GLU A 85 5.48 2.11 26.30
N LEU A 86 4.84 2.50 27.40
CA LEU A 86 4.36 3.87 27.57
C LEU A 86 5.53 4.81 27.76
N ARG A 87 5.62 5.86 26.96
CA ARG A 87 6.55 6.96 27.23
C ARG A 87 6.21 7.61 28.57
N GLU A 88 7.23 8.08 29.28
CA GLU A 88 7.06 8.73 30.60
C GLU A 88 6.06 9.90 30.48
N GLY A 89 4.98 9.84 31.28
CA GLY A 89 3.90 10.83 31.26
C GLY A 89 2.81 10.61 30.21
N ALA A 90 2.93 9.63 29.32
CA ALA A 90 1.90 9.32 28.35
C ALA A 90 0.77 8.48 28.96
N LYS A 91 -0.49 8.78 28.57
CA LYS A 91 -1.68 8.02 28.98
C LYS A 91 -2.05 6.91 28.00
N LEU A 92 -1.51 6.94 26.80
CA LEU A 92 -1.79 6.02 25.69
C LEU A 92 -0.47 5.59 25.05
N LEU A 93 -0.40 4.32 24.63
CA LEU A 93 0.68 3.82 23.81
C LEU A 93 0.71 4.57 22.49
N GLU A 94 1.88 4.93 22.04
CA GLU A 94 2.07 5.58 20.75
C GLU A 94 1.97 4.56 19.61
N ARG A 95 1.56 5.02 18.43
CA ARG A 95 1.57 4.24 17.19
C ARG A 95 2.60 4.83 16.28
N VAL A 96 3.48 3.98 15.82
CA VAL A 96 4.60 4.36 14.96
C VAL A 96 4.41 3.66 13.61
N VAL A 97 4.59 4.41 12.52
CA VAL A 97 4.64 3.82 11.19
C VAL A 97 5.88 2.95 11.09
N THR A 98 5.67 1.65 10.95
CA THR A 98 6.76 0.68 10.81
C THR A 98 7.12 0.45 9.36
N ARG A 99 6.13 0.51 8.45
CA ARG A 99 6.36 0.26 7.03
C ARG A 99 5.24 0.81 6.15
N ILE A 100 5.64 1.16 4.92
CA ILE A 100 4.73 1.46 3.82
C ILE A 100 4.93 0.36 2.78
N TYR A 101 3.84 -0.31 2.42
CA TYR A 101 3.81 -1.33 1.39
C TYR A 101 3.19 -0.76 0.13
N THR A 102 3.78 -1.09 -1.02
CA THR A 102 3.26 -0.72 -2.34
C THR A 102 3.13 -1.97 -3.22
N PRO A 103 2.30 -1.95 -4.27
CA PRO A 103 2.15 -3.10 -5.16
C PRO A 103 3.47 -3.62 -5.74
N GLY A 104 4.43 -2.73 -6.04
CA GLY A 104 5.75 -3.08 -6.56
C GLY A 104 6.77 -3.49 -5.49
N SER A 105 6.46 -3.33 -4.20
CA SER A 105 7.35 -3.69 -3.08
C SER A 105 7.04 -5.05 -2.46
N LEU A 106 6.28 -5.90 -3.14
CA LEU A 106 5.98 -7.28 -2.74
C LEU A 106 7.21 -8.18 -2.97
N TYR A 107 8.22 -8.08 -2.11
CA TYR A 107 9.42 -8.94 -2.17
C TYR A 107 9.56 -9.87 -0.94
N GLU A 108 8.66 -9.80 0.03
CA GLU A 108 8.65 -10.74 1.14
C GLU A 108 8.03 -12.07 0.69
N GLU A 109 8.75 -13.18 0.93
CA GLU A 109 8.28 -14.53 0.59
C GLU A 109 6.88 -14.86 1.14
N SER A 110 6.55 -14.30 2.32
CA SER A 110 5.22 -14.46 2.94
C SER A 110 4.09 -13.78 2.16
N LEU A 111 4.41 -12.73 1.37
CA LEU A 111 3.44 -11.95 0.61
C LEU A 111 3.36 -12.36 -0.86
N LEU A 112 4.38 -13.04 -1.39
CA LEU A 112 4.39 -13.57 -2.75
C LEU A 112 3.83 -15.00 -2.76
N SER A 113 2.96 -15.33 -3.69
CA SER A 113 2.70 -16.72 -4.02
C SER A 113 3.86 -17.26 -4.85
N THR A 114 4.17 -18.55 -4.72
CA THR A 114 5.37 -19.24 -5.24
C THR A 114 5.65 -19.06 -6.75
N ASN A 115 4.72 -18.49 -7.52
CA ASN A 115 4.83 -18.29 -8.97
C ASN A 115 4.49 -16.87 -9.43
N GLU A 116 4.41 -15.87 -8.54
CA GLU A 116 4.08 -14.51 -8.92
C GLU A 116 5.35 -13.67 -9.13
N ARG A 117 5.39 -12.97 -10.27
CA ARG A 117 6.41 -11.94 -10.55
C ARG A 117 6.01 -10.66 -9.83
N SER A 118 6.98 -10.00 -9.22
CA SER A 118 6.82 -8.66 -8.64
C SER A 118 7.62 -7.66 -9.44
N VAL A 119 6.98 -7.09 -10.46
CA VAL A 119 7.64 -6.19 -11.40
C VAL A 119 7.36 -4.73 -11.03
N LEU A 120 8.42 -3.98 -10.82
CA LEU A 120 8.42 -2.53 -10.65
C LEU A 120 9.02 -1.88 -11.89
N ALA A 121 8.35 -0.85 -12.41
CA ALA A 121 8.86 -0.05 -13.52
C ALA A 121 9.09 1.40 -13.11
N ALA A 122 10.08 2.04 -13.72
CA ALA A 122 10.29 3.48 -13.63
C ALA A 122 10.32 4.06 -15.05
N ILE A 123 9.62 5.17 -15.27
CA ILE A 123 9.54 5.86 -16.55
C ILE A 123 10.08 7.29 -16.38
N VAL A 124 10.97 7.68 -17.27
CA VAL A 124 11.51 9.04 -17.32
C VAL A 124 11.26 9.64 -18.69
N THR A 125 10.66 10.83 -18.70
CA THR A 125 10.39 11.58 -19.93
C THR A 125 11.31 12.79 -20.02
N GLU A 126 12.06 12.87 -21.10
CA GLU A 126 12.84 14.04 -21.50
C GLU A 126 12.27 14.64 -22.79
N LYS A 127 12.76 15.84 -23.18
CA LYS A 127 12.23 16.57 -24.35
C LYS A 127 12.15 15.71 -25.61
N SER A 128 13.17 14.92 -25.90
CA SER A 128 13.30 14.14 -27.13
C SER A 128 13.22 12.62 -26.90
N SER A 129 13.37 12.16 -25.67
CA SER A 129 13.46 10.75 -25.32
C SER A 129 12.47 10.33 -24.26
N LEU A 130 12.19 9.05 -24.23
CA LEU A 130 11.36 8.36 -23.25
C LEU A 130 12.14 7.10 -22.82
N SER A 131 12.35 6.94 -21.53
CA SER A 131 13.11 5.82 -20.98
C SER A 131 12.27 5.02 -20.02
N MET A 132 12.43 3.72 -20.01
CA MET A 132 11.82 2.81 -19.03
C MET A 132 12.90 1.89 -18.47
N ALA A 133 12.89 1.73 -17.17
CA ALA A 133 13.65 0.70 -16.47
C ALA A 133 12.68 -0.20 -15.69
N VAL A 134 13.00 -1.48 -15.62
CA VAL A 134 12.17 -2.50 -14.98
C VAL A 134 13.05 -3.38 -14.10
N ILE A 135 12.52 -3.75 -12.96
CA ILE A 135 13.09 -4.78 -12.09
C ILE A 135 12.01 -5.77 -11.65
N ASP A 136 12.30 -7.05 -11.82
CA ASP A 136 11.52 -8.12 -11.18
C ASP A 136 12.17 -8.46 -9.84
N SER A 137 11.54 -8.03 -8.75
CA SER A 137 12.09 -8.23 -7.41
C SER A 137 12.07 -9.68 -6.94
N SER A 138 11.29 -10.55 -7.60
CA SER A 138 11.25 -11.99 -7.31
C SER A 138 12.45 -12.76 -7.87
N THR A 139 13.00 -12.31 -9.00
CA THR A 139 14.11 -12.99 -9.69
C THR A 139 15.40 -12.17 -9.72
N GLY A 140 15.33 -10.86 -9.50
CA GLY A 140 16.43 -9.91 -9.70
C GLY A 140 16.69 -9.57 -11.17
N GLU A 141 15.85 -10.06 -12.09
CA GLU A 141 15.94 -9.70 -13.52
C GLU A 141 15.68 -8.20 -13.68
N SER A 142 16.50 -7.53 -14.46
CA SER A 142 16.34 -6.11 -14.75
C SER A 142 16.54 -5.83 -16.23
N TRP A 143 15.84 -4.81 -16.72
CA TRP A 143 15.91 -4.37 -18.11
C TRP A 143 15.72 -2.85 -18.18
N ALA A 144 16.33 -2.20 -19.18
CA ALA A 144 16.11 -0.79 -19.44
C ALA A 144 16.25 -0.50 -20.93
N SER A 145 15.50 0.47 -21.41
CA SER A 145 15.61 1.01 -22.77
C SER A 145 15.26 2.49 -22.83
N THR A 146 15.72 3.12 -23.89
CA THR A 146 15.43 4.51 -24.21
C THR A 146 15.01 4.60 -25.68
N TRP A 147 13.91 5.28 -25.95
CA TRP A 147 13.37 5.51 -27.28
C TRP A 147 13.33 6.98 -27.63
N GLN A 148 13.52 7.29 -28.91
CA GLN A 148 13.42 8.62 -29.49
C GLN A 148 12.51 8.60 -30.73
N GLY A 149 12.10 9.76 -31.19
CA GLY A 149 11.28 9.88 -32.39
C GLY A 149 9.77 9.66 -32.15
N GLN A 150 9.05 9.39 -33.23
CA GLN A 150 7.59 9.35 -33.21
C GLN A 150 7.02 8.08 -32.56
N GLU A 151 7.76 6.97 -32.63
CA GLU A 151 7.30 5.67 -32.12
C GLU A 151 7.62 5.46 -30.62
N LYS A 152 8.22 6.44 -29.94
CA LYS A 152 8.64 6.25 -28.55
C LYS A 152 7.50 5.86 -27.59
N PHE A 153 6.30 6.38 -27.81
CA PHE A 153 5.14 6.06 -26.96
C PHE A 153 4.59 4.67 -27.25
N SER A 154 4.54 4.25 -28.53
CA SER A 154 4.11 2.91 -28.90
C SER A 154 5.07 1.84 -28.35
N ASN A 155 6.38 2.09 -28.45
CA ASN A 155 7.38 1.20 -27.87
C ASN A 155 7.27 1.07 -26.35
N LEU A 156 6.95 2.18 -25.65
CA LEU A 156 6.70 2.16 -24.21
C LEU A 156 5.45 1.33 -23.87
N GLU A 157 4.35 1.52 -24.60
CA GLU A 157 3.11 0.75 -24.40
C GLU A 157 3.35 -0.74 -24.56
N ASP A 158 4.06 -1.15 -25.61
CA ASP A 158 4.41 -2.56 -25.85
C ASP A 158 5.22 -3.15 -24.68
N GLU A 159 6.18 -2.41 -24.14
CA GLU A 159 6.96 -2.89 -23.01
C GLU A 159 6.19 -2.89 -21.69
N ILE A 160 5.30 -1.93 -21.45
CA ILE A 160 4.39 -1.97 -20.30
C ILE A 160 3.49 -3.22 -20.37
N LEU A 161 2.93 -3.53 -21.53
CA LEU A 161 2.10 -4.72 -21.73
C LEU A 161 2.90 -6.01 -21.56
N ARG A 162 4.15 -6.05 -22.06
CA ARG A 162 5.04 -7.21 -21.95
C ARG A 162 5.45 -7.51 -20.52
N TRP A 163 5.86 -6.49 -19.77
CA TRP A 163 6.34 -6.63 -18.41
C TRP A 163 5.21 -6.68 -17.37
N ASN A 164 4.07 -6.12 -17.70
CA ASN A 164 2.88 -6.01 -16.83
C ASN A 164 3.24 -5.60 -15.39
N PRO A 165 3.89 -4.43 -15.19
CA PRO A 165 4.39 -4.04 -13.88
C PRO A 165 3.27 -3.84 -12.88
N ALA A 166 3.47 -4.29 -11.63
CA ALA A 166 2.55 -4.10 -10.53
C ALA A 166 2.51 -2.63 -10.05
N GLU A 167 3.60 -1.90 -10.30
CA GLU A 167 3.69 -0.47 -10.00
C GLU A 167 4.59 0.24 -11.01
N ILE A 168 4.20 1.47 -11.38
CA ILE A 168 4.99 2.35 -12.25
C ILE A 168 5.30 3.64 -11.50
N ILE A 169 6.58 4.01 -11.45
CA ILE A 169 7.09 5.28 -10.91
C ILE A 169 7.35 6.22 -12.10
N VAL A 170 6.85 7.47 -12.03
CA VAL A 170 7.02 8.51 -13.04
C VAL A 170 7.53 9.80 -12.42
#